data_ebd4bc78b9dd7f1997c698f3034f5181
#
_entry.id   ebd4bc78b9dd7f1997c698f3034f5181
#
_cell.length_a   1.000
_cell.length_b   1.000
_cell.length_c   1.000
_cell.angle_alpha   90.00
_cell.angle_beta   90.00
_cell.angle_gamma   90.00
#
_symmetry.space_group_name_H-M   'P 1'
#
loop_
_entity.id
_entity.type
_entity.pdbx_description
1 polymer ?
#
loop_
_entity_poly.entity_id
_entity_poly.type
_entity_poly.pdbx_seq_one_letter_code
_entity_poly.pdbx_strand_id
1 'polypeptide(L)'
;MKILHVFRTPVGGLFRHVRDLARGQAALGHEVGMICDSTTGGSAASELLGNVAPFCSLGIERIEISRLPGLGDFSAVTATRRQAQKLGVEVIHGHGAKGGLYGRLAARSLGIP
;
A
#
# COMPACT_ATOMS: atom_id res chain seq x y z
N MET A 1 -0.48 16.45 1.97
CA MET A 1 -1.38 15.38 2.45
C MET A 1 -0.61 14.08 2.54
N LYS A 2 -0.91 13.27 3.52
CA LYS A 2 -0.29 11.95 3.70
C LYS A 2 -1.19 10.87 3.14
N ILE A 3 -0.72 10.17 2.11
CA ILE A 3 -1.48 9.21 1.32
C ILE A 3 -0.83 7.82 1.43
N LEU A 4 -1.62 6.80 1.75
CA LEU A 4 -1.16 5.42 1.81
C LEU A 4 -1.83 4.61 0.71
N HIS A 5 -1.04 4.00 -0.17
CA HIS A 5 -1.50 3.05 -1.17
C HIS A 5 -1.39 1.63 -0.62
N VAL A 6 -2.45 0.86 -0.75
CA VAL A 6 -2.49 -0.55 -0.32
C VAL A 6 -2.83 -1.43 -1.52
N PHE A 7 -1.96 -2.37 -1.84
CA PHE A 7 -2.14 -3.27 -2.99
C PHE A 7 -1.40 -4.59 -2.72
N ARG A 8 -1.76 -5.64 -3.47
CA ARG A 8 -1.16 -6.95 -3.23
C ARG A 8 0.18 -7.11 -3.94
N THR A 9 0.19 -7.20 -5.25
CA THR A 9 1.37 -7.64 -6.00
C THR A 9 2.17 -6.45 -6.54
N PRO A 10 3.45 -6.28 -6.14
CA PRO A 10 4.26 -5.15 -6.57
C PRO A 10 4.93 -5.37 -7.93
N VAL A 11 4.17 -5.93 -8.88
CA VAL A 11 4.57 -6.10 -10.30
C VAL A 11 3.33 -6.01 -11.18
N GLY A 12 3.52 -5.77 -12.48
CA GLY A 12 2.45 -5.77 -13.46
C GLY A 12 1.71 -4.46 -13.59
N GLY A 13 0.55 -4.52 -14.27
CA GLY A 13 -0.21 -3.32 -14.64
C GLY A 13 -0.76 -2.55 -13.46
N LEU A 14 -1.27 -3.25 -12.44
CA LEU A 14 -1.78 -2.60 -11.24
C LEU A 14 -0.67 -1.81 -10.53
N PHE A 15 0.50 -2.42 -10.35
CA PHE A 15 1.63 -1.75 -9.73
C PHE A 15 2.09 -0.54 -10.56
N ARG A 16 2.09 -0.67 -11.88
CA ARG A 16 2.46 0.45 -12.76
C ARG A 16 1.56 1.65 -12.53
N HIS A 17 0.26 1.40 -12.38
CA HIS A 17 -0.71 2.45 -12.07
C HIS A 17 -0.43 3.10 -10.70
N VAL A 18 -0.20 2.28 -9.68
CA VAL A 18 0.12 2.77 -8.33
C VAL A 18 1.40 3.60 -8.35
N ARG A 19 2.42 3.13 -9.06
CA ARG A 19 3.69 3.84 -9.21
C ARG A 19 3.49 5.22 -9.84
N ASP A 20 2.71 5.28 -10.91
CA ASP A 20 2.47 6.54 -11.62
C ASP A 20 1.70 7.53 -10.74
N LEU A 21 0.71 7.04 -9.96
CA LEU A 21 0.01 7.86 -8.99
C LEU A 21 0.97 8.40 -7.91
N ALA A 22 1.80 7.53 -7.36
CA ALA A 22 2.75 7.92 -6.30
C ALA A 22 3.71 9.00 -6.78
N ARG A 23 4.25 8.85 -7.99
CA ARG A 23 5.12 9.85 -8.60
C ARG A 23 4.42 11.20 -8.77
N GLY A 24 3.20 11.16 -9.32
CA GLY A 24 2.42 12.39 -9.53
C GLY A 24 2.08 13.08 -8.22
N GLN A 25 1.67 12.32 -7.23
CA GLN A 25 1.34 12.86 -5.90
C GLN A 25 2.57 13.45 -5.21
N ALA A 26 3.70 12.76 -5.28
CA ALA A 26 4.96 13.28 -4.73
C ALA A 26 5.38 14.58 -5.42
N ALA A 27 5.21 14.67 -6.73
CA ALA A 27 5.50 15.88 -7.50
C ALA A 27 4.63 17.06 -7.08
N LEU A 28 3.41 16.80 -6.58
CA LEU A 28 2.50 17.80 -6.07
C LEU A 28 2.76 18.15 -4.59
N GLY A 29 3.78 17.56 -3.98
CA GLY A 29 4.15 17.85 -2.59
C GLY A 29 3.48 16.96 -1.55
N HIS A 30 2.76 15.91 -1.96
CA HIS A 30 2.16 14.97 -1.02
C HIS A 30 3.20 13.95 -0.51
N GLU A 31 3.01 13.50 0.72
CA GLU A 31 3.81 12.43 1.29
C GLU A 31 3.11 11.09 1.01
N VAL A 32 3.81 10.17 0.38
CA VAL A 32 3.24 8.91 -0.10
C VAL A 32 3.89 7.73 0.62
N GLY A 33 3.07 6.75 1.00
CA GLY A 33 3.52 5.46 1.51
C GLY A 33 2.84 4.32 0.76
N MET A 34 3.38 3.14 0.89
CA MET A 34 2.83 1.93 0.28
C MET A 34 2.84 0.77 1.25
N ILE A 35 1.81 -0.08 1.17
CA ILE A 35 1.78 -1.41 1.78
C ILE A 35 1.48 -2.40 0.67
N CYS A 36 2.31 -3.42 0.54
CA CYS A 36 2.14 -4.46 -0.47
C CYS A 36 2.64 -5.82 0.02
N ASP A 37 2.36 -6.86 -0.77
CA ASP A 37 2.70 -8.23 -0.42
C ASP A 37 4.20 -8.47 -0.43
N SER A 38 4.66 -9.25 0.56
CA SER A 38 6.06 -9.65 0.69
C SER A 38 6.38 -10.99 0.02
N THR A 39 5.37 -11.72 -0.46
CA THR A 39 5.52 -13.11 -0.93
C THR A 39 5.47 -13.23 -2.45
N THR A 40 5.17 -12.16 -3.18
CA THR A 40 5.02 -12.18 -4.64
C THR A 40 6.03 -11.29 -5.33
N GLY A 41 6.30 -11.59 -6.61
CA GLY A 41 7.13 -10.76 -7.49
C GLY A 41 8.63 -11.03 -7.44
N GLY A 42 9.12 -11.76 -6.45
CA GLY A 42 10.54 -12.14 -6.36
C GLY A 42 11.49 -10.95 -6.43
N SER A 43 12.62 -11.13 -7.12
CA SER A 43 13.63 -10.09 -7.29
C SER A 43 13.13 -8.91 -8.13
N ALA A 44 12.22 -9.17 -9.08
CA ALA A 44 11.62 -8.11 -9.89
C ALA A 44 10.84 -7.13 -9.01
N ALA A 45 10.09 -7.63 -8.02
CA ALA A 45 9.36 -6.78 -7.08
C ALA A 45 10.31 -5.89 -6.29
N SER A 46 11.40 -6.46 -5.77
CA SER A 46 12.39 -5.69 -5.00
C SER A 46 13.01 -4.58 -5.84
N GLU A 47 13.34 -4.86 -7.10
CA GLU A 47 13.89 -3.86 -8.02
C GLU A 47 12.90 -2.75 -8.31
N LEU A 48 11.65 -3.11 -8.65
CA LEU A 48 10.62 -2.13 -8.96
C LEU A 48 10.26 -1.25 -7.75
N LEU A 49 10.18 -1.84 -6.57
CA LEU A 49 9.95 -1.08 -5.34
C LEU A 49 11.12 -0.17 -5.02
N GLY A 50 12.36 -0.62 -5.27
CA GLY A 50 13.54 0.22 -5.12
C GLY A 50 13.50 1.46 -6.02
N ASN A 51 12.97 1.32 -7.24
CA ASN A 51 12.85 2.43 -8.19
C ASN A 51 11.78 3.45 -7.78
N VAL A 52 10.74 3.04 -7.07
CA VAL A 52 9.68 3.95 -6.62
C VAL A 52 9.92 4.50 -5.21
N ALA A 53 10.77 3.87 -4.43
CA ALA A 53 11.05 4.26 -3.05
C ALA A 53 11.42 5.75 -2.88
N PRO A 54 12.18 6.39 -3.78
CA PRO A 54 12.48 7.81 -3.66
C PRO A 54 11.26 8.73 -3.65
N PHE A 55 10.13 8.27 -4.21
CA PHE A 55 8.88 9.02 -4.25
C PHE A 55 7.98 8.74 -3.05
N CYS A 56 8.35 7.79 -2.19
CA CYS A 56 7.55 7.34 -1.05
C CYS A 56 8.21 7.79 0.25
N SER A 57 8.01 9.06 0.61
CA SER A 57 8.61 9.63 1.83
C SER A 57 8.10 8.95 3.11
N LEU A 58 6.91 8.35 3.07
CA LEU A 58 6.36 7.60 4.20
C LEU A 58 6.83 6.14 4.25
N GLY A 59 7.59 5.72 3.23
CA GLY A 59 8.16 4.39 3.16
C GLY A 59 7.27 3.35 2.49
N ILE A 60 7.84 2.17 2.31
CA ILE A 60 7.16 1.02 1.70
C ILE A 60 7.23 -0.12 2.72
N GLU A 61 6.08 -0.58 3.19
CA GLU A 61 5.96 -1.70 4.11
C GLU A 61 5.48 -2.92 3.33
N ARG A 62 6.17 -4.04 3.49
CA ARG A 62 5.77 -5.31 2.88
C ARG A 62 5.21 -6.23 3.95
N ILE A 63 4.00 -6.74 3.71
CA ILE A 63 3.32 -7.69 4.60
C ILE A 63 2.87 -8.90 3.80
N GLU A 64 2.58 -9.99 4.47
CA GLU A 64 2.07 -11.17 3.79
C GLU A 64 0.59 -10.98 3.44
N ILE A 65 0.28 -10.99 2.14
CA ILE A 65 -1.07 -10.86 1.60
C ILE A 65 -1.33 -12.05 0.67
N SER A 66 -2.13 -13.01 1.14
CA SER A 66 -2.46 -14.17 0.33
C SER A 66 -3.50 -13.81 -0.75
N ARG A 67 -3.49 -14.59 -1.84
CA ARG A 67 -4.46 -14.41 -2.93
C ARG A 67 -5.87 -14.80 -2.49
N LEU A 68 -6.00 -15.86 -1.70
CA LEU A 68 -7.29 -16.39 -1.28
C LEU A 68 -7.72 -15.82 0.07
N PRO A 69 -9.05 -15.73 0.33
CA PRO A 69 -9.53 -15.31 1.65
C PRO A 69 -9.10 -16.31 2.73
N GLY A 70 -8.81 -15.81 3.92
CA GLY A 70 -8.41 -16.65 5.03
C GLY A 70 -8.16 -15.85 6.31
N LEU A 71 -7.68 -16.53 7.34
CA LEU A 71 -7.38 -15.93 8.64
C LEU A 71 -6.27 -14.88 8.56
N GLY A 72 -5.37 -15.01 7.60
CA GLY A 72 -4.33 -14.03 7.36
C GLY A 72 -4.85 -12.63 6.99
N ASP A 73 -6.09 -12.53 6.51
CA ASP A 73 -6.70 -11.24 6.20
C ASP A 73 -6.87 -10.37 7.45
N PHE A 74 -7.18 -10.97 8.61
CA PHE A 74 -7.27 -10.22 9.87
C PHE A 74 -5.92 -9.62 10.26
N SER A 75 -4.86 -10.39 10.12
CA SER A 75 -3.50 -9.92 10.37
C SER A 75 -3.11 -8.78 9.41
N ALA A 76 -3.43 -8.92 8.14
CA ALA A 76 -3.13 -7.93 7.12
C ALA A 76 -3.90 -6.61 7.35
N VAL A 77 -5.18 -6.69 7.69
CA VAL A 77 -5.98 -5.49 8.01
C VAL A 77 -5.43 -4.80 9.25
N THR A 78 -5.10 -5.57 10.29
CA THR A 78 -4.52 -5.02 11.52
C THR A 78 -3.18 -4.34 11.24
N ALA A 79 -2.33 -4.95 10.43
CA ALA A 79 -1.03 -4.37 10.06
C ALA A 79 -1.21 -3.08 9.25
N THR A 80 -2.16 -3.07 8.32
CA THR A 80 -2.48 -1.89 7.51
C THR A 80 -2.97 -0.74 8.40
N ARG A 81 -3.90 -1.03 9.31
CA ARG A 81 -4.44 -0.03 10.24
C ARG A 81 -3.33 0.54 11.12
N ARG A 82 -2.50 -0.34 11.68
CA ARG A 82 -1.39 0.06 12.56
C ARG A 82 -0.40 0.95 11.85
N GLN A 83 -0.02 0.59 10.63
CA GLN A 83 0.91 1.38 9.84
C GLN A 83 0.31 2.73 9.45
N ALA A 84 -0.95 2.76 9.03
CA ALA A 84 -1.65 3.99 8.71
C ALA A 84 -1.71 4.94 9.91
N GLN A 85 -2.00 4.40 11.09
CA GLN A 85 -2.05 5.19 12.32
C GLN A 85 -0.68 5.72 12.70
N LYS A 86 0.35 4.88 12.63
CA LYS A 86 1.74 5.25 12.94
C LYS A 86 2.24 6.38 12.03
N LEU A 87 1.92 6.32 10.76
CA LEU A 87 2.34 7.32 9.78
C LEU A 87 1.47 8.57 9.78
N GLY A 88 0.32 8.54 10.45
CA GLY A 88 -0.61 9.65 10.46
C GLY A 88 -1.24 9.94 9.11
N VAL A 89 -1.52 8.89 8.31
CA VAL A 89 -2.09 9.08 6.98
C VAL A 89 -3.49 9.68 7.03
N GLU A 90 -3.80 10.48 6.04
CA GLU A 90 -5.06 11.18 5.92
C GLU A 90 -6.00 10.53 4.92
N VAL A 91 -5.45 9.77 3.96
CA VAL A 91 -6.20 9.06 2.92
C VAL A 91 -5.57 7.69 2.69
N ILE A 92 -6.40 6.66 2.55
CA ILE A 92 -5.96 5.33 2.15
C ILE A 92 -6.58 5.01 0.80
N HIS A 93 -5.74 4.69 -0.18
CA HIS A 93 -6.16 4.29 -1.51
C HIS A 93 -5.86 2.80 -1.71
N GLY A 94 -6.90 1.98 -1.61
CA GLY A 94 -6.80 0.54 -1.85
C GLY A 94 -6.94 0.21 -3.32
N HIS A 95 -6.09 -0.67 -3.82
CA HIS A 95 -6.08 -1.10 -5.22
C HIS A 95 -6.28 -2.61 -5.29
N GLY A 96 -7.14 -3.04 -6.20
CA GLY A 96 -7.47 -4.45 -6.38
C GLY A 96 -8.36 -5.00 -5.26
N ALA A 97 -8.63 -6.32 -5.30
CA ALA A 97 -9.56 -6.95 -4.35
C ALA A 97 -9.03 -6.89 -2.90
N LYS A 98 -7.82 -7.35 -2.68
CA LYS A 98 -7.23 -7.38 -1.33
C LYS A 98 -6.86 -5.99 -0.83
N GLY A 99 -6.18 -5.20 -1.65
CA GLY A 99 -5.82 -3.83 -1.28
C GLY A 99 -7.05 -2.97 -1.02
N GLY A 100 -8.09 -3.12 -1.82
CA GLY A 100 -9.36 -2.42 -1.62
C GLY A 100 -10.05 -2.84 -0.34
N LEU A 101 -10.06 -4.13 -0.02
CA LEU A 101 -10.65 -4.64 1.21
C LEU A 101 -9.91 -4.10 2.44
N TYR A 102 -8.60 -4.27 2.47
CA TYR A 102 -7.78 -3.86 3.61
C TYR A 102 -7.79 -2.34 3.80
N GLY A 103 -7.71 -1.61 2.70
CA GLY A 103 -7.73 -0.16 2.73
C GLY A 103 -9.04 0.38 3.28
N ARG A 104 -10.17 -0.14 2.80
CA ARG A 104 -11.49 0.30 3.27
C ARG A 104 -11.73 -0.03 4.73
N LEU A 105 -11.39 -1.24 5.18
CA LEU A 105 -11.56 -1.62 6.57
C LEU A 105 -10.67 -0.81 7.50
N ALA A 106 -9.43 -0.60 7.13
CA ALA A 106 -8.51 0.21 7.91
C ALA A 106 -8.97 1.68 7.99
N ALA A 107 -9.33 2.27 6.86
CA ALA A 107 -9.80 3.66 6.80
C ALA A 107 -11.06 3.85 7.64
N ARG A 108 -12.02 2.92 7.51
CA ARG A 108 -13.25 2.98 8.29
C ARG A 108 -12.97 2.92 9.79
N SER A 109 -12.08 2.05 10.22
CA SER A 109 -11.74 1.91 11.64
C SER A 109 -11.01 3.14 12.20
N LEU A 110 -10.32 3.88 11.36
CA LEU A 110 -9.60 5.11 11.73
C LEU A 110 -10.43 6.38 11.49
N GLY A 111 -11.59 6.27 10.86
CA GLY A 111 -12.44 7.42 10.56
C GLY A 111 -11.88 8.34 9.48
N ILE A 112 -11.13 7.80 8.52
CA ILE A 112 -10.55 8.57 7.40
C ILE A 112 -11.03 8.02 6.06
N PRO A 113 -10.97 8.83 4.97
CA PRO A 113 -11.27 8.37 3.61
C PRO A 113 -10.31 7.32 3.08
#